data_cb8b35b137a116df3666de724138ff68
#
_entry.id   cb8b35b137a116df3666de724138ff68
#
_cell.length_a   1.000
_cell.length_b   1.000
_cell.length_c   1.000
_cell.angle_alpha   90.00
_cell.angle_beta   90.00
_cell.angle_gamma   90.00
#
_symmetry.space_group_name_H-M   'P 1'
#
loop_
_entity.id
_entity.type
_entity.pdbx_description
1 polymer ?
#
loop_
_entity_poly.entity_id
_entity_poly.type
_entity_poly.pdbx_seq_one_letter_code
_entity_poly.pdbx_strand_id
1 'polypeptide(L)'
;RITAQRLKPRTRFYTFFDKRSVDAYITPKMLEVIKDPTVDNRSNSIPFEVGETVRGLNSRARMRVASPNNWYEFNPYDDTELPSSYSSTTNFVNLDVYSSALQTRGRYFGNFQVGEVIVGTSGARAVVRTRRHITDRFGKYRGTFFIPSPVRRNPRWRTGSRTIRMTSESKDTRVPGAVASAAEVTYEAKGTLNRVRRNVLAVR
;
A
#
# COMPACT_ATOMS: atom_id res chain seq x y z
N ARG A 1 -6.19 -6.17 1.20
CA ARG A 1 -6.60 -5.03 0.36
C ARG A 1 -7.58 -4.15 1.10
N ILE A 2 -7.41 -2.83 0.99
CA ILE A 2 -8.36 -1.81 1.46
C ILE A 2 -8.97 -1.15 0.22
N THR A 3 -10.28 -0.98 0.22
CA THR A 3 -11.01 -0.20 -0.80
C THR A 3 -12.04 0.65 -0.08
N ALA A 4 -12.03 1.96 -0.35
CA ALA A 4 -13.00 2.91 0.17
C ALA A 4 -13.57 3.72 -0.99
N GLN A 5 -14.83 4.12 -0.89
CA GLN A 5 -15.56 4.90 -1.89
C GLN A 5 -16.49 5.88 -1.17
N ARG A 6 -16.94 6.89 -1.89
CA ARG A 6 -17.85 7.93 -1.37
C ARG A 6 -17.26 8.70 -0.18
N LEU A 7 -15.94 8.73 -0.09
CA LEU A 7 -15.24 9.62 0.84
C LEU A 7 -15.18 11.04 0.26
N LYS A 8 -14.81 12.01 1.10
CA LYS A 8 -14.59 13.37 0.61
C LYS A 8 -13.55 13.37 -0.51
N PRO A 9 -13.83 13.90 -1.69
CA PRO A 9 -12.91 13.95 -2.82
C PRO A 9 -11.63 14.72 -2.49
N ARG A 10 -10.52 14.35 -3.17
CA ARG A 10 -9.22 15.05 -3.13
C ARG A 10 -8.75 15.36 -1.72
N THR A 11 -9.03 14.43 -0.81
CA THR A 11 -8.76 14.60 0.62
C THR A 11 -7.77 13.56 1.09
N ARG A 12 -6.82 14.00 1.90
CA ARG A 12 -5.90 13.09 2.61
C ARG A 12 -6.63 12.36 3.70
N PHE A 13 -6.40 11.05 3.79
CA PHE A 13 -6.92 10.19 4.84
C PHE A 13 -5.79 9.57 5.67
N TYR A 14 -6.14 9.24 6.89
CA TYR A 14 -5.31 8.53 7.86
C TYR A 14 -6.01 7.24 8.22
N THR A 15 -5.26 6.17 8.34
CA THR A 15 -5.82 4.83 8.57
C THR A 15 -5.45 4.33 9.94
N PHE A 16 -6.44 3.83 10.63
CA PHE A 16 -6.31 3.25 11.96
C PHE A 16 -6.80 1.81 11.94
N PHE A 17 -6.08 0.94 12.62
CA PHE A 17 -6.47 -0.43 12.89
C PHE A 17 -6.50 -0.64 14.40
N ASP A 18 -7.67 -0.95 14.94
CA ASP A 18 -7.89 -1.08 16.37
C ASP A 18 -7.36 0.15 17.16
N LYS A 19 -7.70 1.36 16.68
CA LYS A 19 -7.31 2.68 17.22
C LYS A 19 -5.81 3.03 17.09
N ARG A 20 -5.00 2.19 16.46
CA ARG A 20 -3.58 2.47 16.20
C ARG A 20 -3.39 2.92 14.77
N SER A 21 -2.61 3.97 14.56
CA SER A 21 -2.25 4.40 13.21
C SER A 21 -1.47 3.30 12.49
N VAL A 22 -1.89 3.01 11.26
CA VAL A 22 -1.27 1.99 10.40
C VAL A 22 -0.79 2.54 9.06
N ASP A 23 -0.78 3.83 8.88
CA ASP A 23 -0.33 4.47 7.64
C ASP A 23 1.05 3.98 7.20
N ALA A 24 1.95 3.73 8.16
CA ALA A 24 3.27 3.19 7.88
C ALA A 24 3.26 1.80 7.23
N TYR A 25 2.18 1.06 7.35
CA TYR A 25 2.04 -0.33 6.86
C TYR A 25 1.11 -0.44 5.65
N ILE A 26 0.64 0.69 5.12
CA ILE A 26 -0.24 0.72 3.96
C ILE A 26 0.51 1.30 2.77
N THR A 27 0.44 0.60 1.65
CA THR A 27 0.86 1.11 0.35
C THR A 27 -0.39 1.50 -0.44
N PRO A 28 -0.55 2.78 -0.83
CA PRO A 28 -1.62 3.18 -1.73
C PRO A 28 -1.46 2.52 -3.09
N LYS A 29 -2.56 2.30 -3.80
CA LYS A 29 -2.54 1.74 -5.15
C LYS A 29 -1.71 2.58 -6.10
N MET A 30 -1.72 3.88 -5.95
CA MET A 30 -0.88 4.79 -6.72
C MET A 30 0.20 5.39 -5.84
N LEU A 31 1.45 5.23 -6.23
CA LEU A 31 2.60 5.89 -5.64
C LEU A 31 2.97 7.10 -6.50
N GLU A 32 3.15 8.26 -5.88
CA GLU A 32 3.80 9.37 -6.56
C GLU A 32 5.32 9.15 -6.51
N VAL A 33 5.96 9.29 -7.65
CA VAL A 33 7.40 9.05 -7.79
C VAL A 33 8.06 10.18 -8.56
N ILE A 34 9.37 10.30 -8.39
CA ILE A 34 10.24 11.08 -9.29
C ILE A 34 11.22 10.11 -9.93
N LYS A 35 11.59 10.36 -11.16
CA LYS A 35 12.63 9.55 -11.81
C LYS A 35 13.92 9.70 -11.02
N ASP A 36 14.62 8.59 -10.84
CA ASP A 36 15.81 8.53 -9.97
C ASP A 36 16.94 9.43 -10.55
N PRO A 37 17.27 10.54 -9.91
CA PRO A 37 18.30 11.46 -10.42
C PRO A 37 19.72 10.93 -10.23
N THR A 38 19.89 9.84 -9.49
CA THR A 38 21.22 9.25 -9.18
C THR A 38 21.66 8.21 -10.20
N VAL A 39 20.78 7.79 -11.11
CA VAL A 39 21.12 6.88 -12.20
C VAL A 39 21.36 7.64 -13.50
N ASP A 40 22.04 6.98 -14.42
CA ASP A 40 22.33 7.57 -15.73
C ASP A 40 21.04 7.91 -16.51
N ASN A 41 21.18 8.77 -17.51
CA ASN A 41 20.08 9.22 -18.35
C ASN A 41 19.34 8.05 -19.01
N ARG A 42 20.01 6.94 -19.28
CA ARG A 42 19.43 5.77 -19.91
C ARG A 42 18.41 5.10 -18.98
N SER A 43 18.77 4.82 -17.74
CA SER A 43 17.85 4.21 -16.75
C SER A 43 16.70 5.15 -16.38
N ASN A 44 16.95 6.46 -16.34
CA ASN A 44 15.90 7.46 -16.11
C ASN A 44 14.90 7.55 -17.26
N SER A 45 15.28 7.23 -18.49
CA SER A 45 14.41 7.27 -19.65
C SER A 45 13.53 6.03 -19.82
N ILE A 46 13.83 4.93 -19.10
CA ILE A 46 13.05 3.70 -19.20
C ILE A 46 11.71 3.88 -18.48
N PRO A 47 10.56 3.72 -19.15
CA PRO A 47 9.25 3.73 -18.51
C PRO A 47 9.03 2.43 -17.72
N PHE A 48 8.13 2.48 -16.73
CA PHE A 48 7.62 1.25 -16.12
C PHE A 48 6.76 0.49 -17.12
N GLU A 49 6.75 -0.84 -17.00
CA GLU A 49 5.95 -1.73 -17.86
C GLU A 49 4.79 -2.34 -17.09
N VAL A 50 3.62 -2.43 -17.75
CA VAL A 50 2.45 -3.09 -17.18
C VAL A 50 2.73 -4.58 -16.97
N GLY A 51 2.45 -5.06 -15.77
CA GLY A 51 2.66 -6.46 -15.42
C GLY A 51 4.04 -6.79 -14.85
N GLU A 52 5.01 -5.88 -14.96
CA GLU A 52 6.31 -6.07 -14.33
C GLU A 52 6.25 -6.06 -12.80
N THR A 53 7.29 -6.52 -12.17
CA THR A 53 7.46 -6.44 -10.71
C THR A 53 8.36 -5.27 -10.36
N VAL A 54 7.88 -4.35 -9.55
CA VAL A 54 8.70 -3.32 -8.91
C VAL A 54 9.16 -3.78 -7.53
N ARG A 55 10.40 -3.44 -7.20
CA ARG A 55 11.03 -3.75 -5.91
C ARG A 55 11.60 -2.49 -5.28
N GLY A 56 11.30 -2.28 -3.99
CA GLY A 56 11.96 -1.27 -3.17
C GLY A 56 13.35 -1.74 -2.74
N LEU A 57 14.36 -0.88 -2.88
CA LEU A 57 15.73 -1.26 -2.54
C LEU A 57 15.96 -1.34 -1.02
N ASN A 58 15.30 -0.48 -0.24
CA ASN A 58 15.42 -0.44 1.22
C ASN A 58 14.40 -1.36 1.90
N SER A 59 13.12 -1.20 1.57
CA SER A 59 12.02 -1.96 2.16
C SER A 59 12.01 -3.42 1.72
N ARG A 60 12.61 -3.72 0.57
CA ARG A 60 12.50 -5.00 -0.14
C ARG A 60 11.06 -5.36 -0.54
N ALA A 61 10.14 -4.42 -0.40
CA ALA A 61 8.76 -4.61 -0.85
C ALA A 61 8.74 -4.96 -2.35
N ARG A 62 7.78 -5.79 -2.74
CA ARG A 62 7.58 -6.22 -4.13
C ARG A 62 6.11 -6.16 -4.46
N MET A 63 5.78 -5.50 -5.57
CA MET A 63 4.41 -5.44 -6.08
C MET A 63 4.42 -5.46 -7.60
N ARG A 64 3.31 -5.88 -8.19
CA ARG A 64 3.12 -5.87 -9.64
C ARG A 64 2.64 -4.49 -10.08
N VAL A 65 3.09 -4.04 -11.25
CA VAL A 65 2.64 -2.80 -11.89
C VAL A 65 1.34 -3.06 -12.65
N ALA A 66 0.33 -2.23 -12.40
CA ALA A 66 -0.91 -2.19 -13.18
C ALA A 66 -0.80 -1.13 -14.29
N SER A 67 -1.74 -1.13 -15.25
CA SER A 67 -1.83 -0.02 -16.21
C SER A 67 -2.06 1.31 -15.48
N PRO A 68 -1.56 2.44 -16.03
CA PRO A 68 -1.64 3.75 -15.39
C PRO A 68 -3.05 4.12 -14.94
N ASN A 69 -4.04 3.90 -15.81
CA ASN A 69 -5.45 4.21 -15.59
C ASN A 69 -6.25 3.04 -14.97
N ASN A 70 -5.59 2.00 -14.47
CA ASN A 70 -6.29 0.89 -13.84
C ASN A 70 -7.02 1.36 -12.57
N TRP A 71 -8.34 1.32 -12.58
CA TRP A 71 -9.24 1.68 -11.50
C TRP A 71 -9.40 3.18 -11.22
N TYR A 72 -8.35 3.98 -11.38
CA TYR A 72 -8.42 5.44 -11.35
C TYR A 72 -8.51 5.99 -12.78
N GLU A 73 -9.29 7.03 -12.98
CA GLU A 73 -9.37 7.81 -14.22
C GLU A 73 -8.47 9.04 -14.12
N PHE A 74 -8.37 9.59 -12.92
CA PHE A 74 -7.58 10.77 -12.60
C PHE A 74 -6.58 10.48 -11.49
N ASN A 75 -5.43 11.12 -11.58
CA ASN A 75 -4.37 11.00 -10.60
C ASN A 75 -4.81 11.63 -9.26
N PRO A 76 -4.84 10.88 -8.14
CA PRO A 76 -5.26 11.41 -6.85
C PRO A 76 -4.39 12.56 -6.32
N TYR A 77 -3.16 12.71 -6.81
CA TYR A 77 -2.22 13.71 -6.31
C TYR A 77 -2.35 15.07 -6.97
N ASP A 78 -2.60 15.12 -8.27
CA ASP A 78 -2.62 16.36 -9.07
C ASP A 78 -3.89 16.54 -9.91
N ASP A 79 -4.80 15.55 -9.88
CA ASP A 79 -6.08 15.56 -10.59
C ASP A 79 -5.97 15.58 -12.13
N THR A 80 -4.83 15.21 -12.68
CA THR A 80 -4.63 15.01 -14.11
C THR A 80 -5.28 13.72 -14.60
N GLU A 81 -5.73 13.69 -15.85
CA GLU A 81 -6.21 12.47 -16.48
C GLU A 81 -5.06 11.47 -16.66
N LEU A 82 -5.34 10.21 -16.35
CA LEU A 82 -4.34 9.17 -16.40
C LEU A 82 -4.18 8.60 -17.82
N PRO A 83 -2.94 8.49 -18.32
CA PRO A 83 -2.69 7.92 -19.64
C PRO A 83 -2.94 6.41 -19.65
N SER A 84 -3.10 5.83 -20.84
CA SER A 84 -3.24 4.39 -21.03
C SER A 84 -1.92 3.61 -20.88
N SER A 85 -0.79 4.28 -21.04
CA SER A 85 0.57 3.69 -20.97
C SER A 85 1.53 4.59 -20.20
N TYR A 86 2.57 3.99 -19.61
CA TYR A 86 3.65 4.74 -18.98
C TYR A 86 4.57 5.36 -20.03
N SER A 87 5.15 6.48 -19.67
CA SER A 87 6.25 7.15 -20.43
C SER A 87 7.45 7.37 -19.50
N SER A 88 8.56 7.80 -20.07
CA SER A 88 9.75 8.16 -19.29
C SER A 88 9.52 9.34 -18.33
N THR A 89 8.49 10.14 -18.57
CA THR A 89 8.14 11.31 -17.75
C THR A 89 7.03 11.05 -16.75
N THR A 90 6.44 9.85 -16.74
CA THR A 90 5.37 9.50 -15.80
C THR A 90 5.87 9.58 -14.36
N ASN A 91 5.21 10.41 -13.55
CA ASN A 91 5.58 10.72 -12.16
C ASN A 91 4.82 9.90 -11.12
N PHE A 92 4.24 8.79 -11.51
CA PHE A 92 3.53 7.85 -10.63
C PHE A 92 3.71 6.41 -11.10
N VAL A 93 3.44 5.47 -10.18
CA VAL A 93 3.32 4.04 -10.48
C VAL A 93 2.01 3.53 -9.89
N ASN A 94 1.17 2.95 -10.75
CA ASN A 94 -0.08 2.31 -10.34
C ASN A 94 0.19 0.83 -10.02
N LEU A 95 -0.14 0.39 -8.82
CA LEU A 95 0.17 -0.95 -8.33
C LEU A 95 -1.04 -1.88 -8.46
N ASP A 96 -0.78 -3.11 -8.85
CA ASP A 96 -1.79 -4.17 -8.82
C ASP A 96 -1.96 -4.71 -7.39
N VAL A 97 -2.75 -3.99 -6.60
CA VAL A 97 -3.04 -4.37 -5.21
C VAL A 97 -3.89 -5.63 -5.09
N TYR A 98 -4.53 -6.08 -6.17
CA TYR A 98 -5.28 -7.32 -6.18
C TYR A 98 -4.34 -8.52 -6.22
N SER A 99 -3.44 -8.59 -7.19
CA SER A 99 -2.41 -9.65 -7.26
C SER A 99 -1.52 -9.66 -6.02
N SER A 100 -1.21 -8.48 -5.45
CA SER A 100 -0.43 -8.38 -4.23
C SER A 100 -1.15 -8.94 -3.00
N ALA A 101 -2.48 -8.89 -2.96
CA ALA A 101 -3.29 -9.43 -1.86
C ALA A 101 -3.51 -10.95 -1.96
N LEU A 102 -3.40 -11.53 -3.15
CA LEU A 102 -3.59 -12.97 -3.41
C LEU A 102 -2.31 -13.79 -3.17
N GLN A 103 -1.50 -13.40 -2.25
CA GLN A 103 -0.19 -14.01 -1.97
C GLN A 103 -0.25 -15.51 -1.66
N THR A 104 -0.11 -16.35 -2.65
CA THR A 104 0.00 -17.80 -2.42
C THR A 104 1.42 -18.26 -2.08
N ARG A 105 2.48 -17.44 -2.29
CA ARG A 105 3.88 -17.87 -2.11
C ARG A 105 4.87 -16.77 -1.75
N GLY A 106 4.45 -15.69 -1.09
CA GLY A 106 5.37 -14.61 -0.68
C GLY A 106 6.02 -13.85 -1.85
N ARG A 107 5.47 -13.94 -3.07
CA ARG A 107 6.00 -13.28 -4.26
C ARG A 107 5.87 -11.76 -4.18
N TYR A 108 4.77 -11.30 -3.62
CA TYR A 108 4.48 -9.89 -3.39
C TYR A 108 4.28 -9.66 -1.90
N PHE A 109 4.97 -8.69 -1.33
CA PHE A 109 4.94 -8.42 0.11
C PHE A 109 5.48 -7.04 0.44
N GLY A 110 5.29 -6.65 1.69
CA GLY A 110 5.85 -5.44 2.26
C GLY A 110 5.11 -4.18 1.85
N ASN A 111 5.70 -3.06 2.18
CA ASN A 111 5.23 -1.72 1.84
C ASN A 111 6.43 -0.84 1.50
N PHE A 112 6.27 -0.02 0.46
CA PHE A 112 7.31 0.90 0.02
C PHE A 112 7.52 2.03 1.02
N GLN A 113 8.74 2.57 1.07
CA GLN A 113 9.12 3.68 1.93
C GLN A 113 9.28 4.96 1.10
N VAL A 114 8.92 6.10 1.69
CA VAL A 114 9.18 7.41 1.08
C VAL A 114 10.70 7.65 1.02
N GLY A 115 11.18 8.13 -0.11
CA GLY A 115 12.61 8.39 -0.36
C GLY A 115 13.41 7.17 -0.81
N GLU A 116 12.81 5.95 -0.84
CA GLU A 116 13.51 4.81 -1.39
C GLU A 116 13.44 4.77 -2.93
N VAL A 117 14.47 4.19 -3.51
CA VAL A 117 14.47 3.85 -4.94
C VAL A 117 13.68 2.57 -5.15
N ILE A 118 12.78 2.60 -6.12
CA ILE A 118 12.08 1.43 -6.64
C ILE A 118 12.62 1.08 -8.02
N VAL A 119 12.75 -0.21 -8.30
CA VAL A 119 13.30 -0.73 -9.55
C VAL A 119 12.32 -1.73 -10.15
N GLY A 120 11.95 -1.50 -11.41
CA GLY A 120 11.19 -2.44 -12.22
C GLY A 120 12.08 -3.52 -12.85
N THR A 121 11.50 -4.64 -13.22
CA THR A 121 12.23 -5.70 -13.95
C THR A 121 12.64 -5.27 -15.36
N SER A 122 12.00 -4.27 -15.94
CA SER A 122 12.40 -3.59 -17.17
C SER A 122 13.70 -2.78 -17.06
N GLY A 123 14.14 -2.50 -15.83
CA GLY A 123 15.23 -1.58 -15.52
C GLY A 123 14.75 -0.15 -15.20
N ALA A 124 13.47 0.13 -15.27
CA ALA A 124 12.89 1.41 -14.86
C ALA A 124 13.21 1.70 -13.39
N ARG A 125 13.57 2.95 -13.07
CA ARG A 125 13.92 3.38 -11.71
C ARG A 125 13.24 4.69 -11.38
N ALA A 126 12.80 4.81 -10.14
CA ALA A 126 12.23 6.04 -9.60
C ALA A 126 12.41 6.09 -8.09
N VAL A 127 12.32 7.29 -7.52
CA VAL A 127 12.30 7.52 -6.07
C VAL A 127 10.85 7.72 -5.63
N VAL A 128 10.41 7.02 -4.59
CA VAL A 128 9.09 7.21 -4.02
C VAL A 128 9.01 8.58 -3.37
N ARG A 129 8.23 9.49 -3.95
CA ARG A 129 8.06 10.85 -3.44
C ARG A 129 7.09 10.91 -2.27
N THR A 130 5.95 10.25 -2.43
CA THR A 130 4.95 10.16 -1.38
C THR A 130 4.12 8.89 -1.50
N ARG A 131 3.59 8.46 -0.38
CA ARG A 131 2.58 7.40 -0.26
C ARG A 131 1.39 7.86 0.57
N ARG A 132 1.03 9.15 0.45
CA ARG A 132 -0.14 9.69 1.13
C ARG A 132 -1.41 9.00 0.65
N HIS A 133 -2.31 8.72 1.58
CA HIS A 133 -3.61 8.13 1.27
C HIS A 133 -4.55 9.27 0.85
N ILE A 134 -4.64 9.53 -0.44
CA ILE A 134 -5.47 10.59 -1.01
C ILE A 134 -6.57 9.96 -1.86
N THR A 135 -7.79 10.42 -1.69
CA THR A 135 -8.91 10.06 -2.55
C THR A 135 -8.85 10.84 -3.87
N ASP A 136 -9.27 10.20 -4.96
CA ASP A 136 -9.45 10.87 -6.25
C ASP A 136 -10.63 11.86 -6.22
N ARG A 137 -10.91 12.50 -7.35
CA ARG A 137 -12.04 13.44 -7.51
C ARG A 137 -13.41 12.82 -7.27
N PHE A 138 -13.52 11.49 -7.27
CA PHE A 138 -14.75 10.75 -7.00
C PHE A 138 -14.82 10.19 -5.57
N GLY A 139 -13.85 10.53 -4.72
CA GLY A 139 -13.81 10.03 -3.35
C GLY A 139 -13.47 8.54 -3.25
N LYS A 140 -12.76 7.99 -4.26
CA LYS A 140 -12.31 6.61 -4.27
C LYS A 140 -10.89 6.50 -3.71
N TYR A 141 -10.63 5.44 -2.95
CA TYR A 141 -9.29 5.08 -2.47
C TYR A 141 -9.09 3.57 -2.51
N ARG A 142 -7.90 3.14 -2.90
CA ARG A 142 -7.49 1.74 -2.83
C ARG A 142 -6.03 1.63 -2.40
N GLY A 143 -5.74 0.57 -1.62
CA GLY A 143 -4.39 0.29 -1.13
C GLY A 143 -4.25 -1.12 -0.58
N THR A 144 -3.03 -1.45 -0.15
CA THR A 144 -2.70 -2.73 0.48
C THR A 144 -2.17 -2.48 1.88
N PHE A 145 -2.78 -3.12 2.86
CA PHE A 145 -2.29 -3.16 4.24
C PHE A 145 -1.42 -4.39 4.42
N PHE A 146 -0.14 -4.18 4.65
CA PHE A 146 0.82 -5.22 4.97
C PHE A 146 0.95 -5.34 6.49
N ILE A 147 0.54 -6.48 7.02
CA ILE A 147 0.67 -6.79 8.45
C ILE A 147 2.04 -7.43 8.67
N PRO A 148 3.00 -6.73 9.31
CA PRO A 148 4.32 -7.27 9.52
C PRO A 148 4.29 -8.40 10.57
N SER A 149 5.27 -9.31 10.49
CA SER A 149 5.45 -10.33 11.52
C SER A 149 5.68 -9.68 12.90
N PRO A 150 5.07 -10.19 13.98
CA PRO A 150 5.12 -9.61 15.32
C PRO A 150 6.46 -9.83 16.03
N VAL A 151 7.57 -9.70 15.29
CA VAL A 151 8.92 -9.86 15.83
C VAL A 151 9.55 -8.49 16.13
N ARG A 152 10.35 -8.42 17.19
CA ARG A 152 11.11 -7.22 17.60
C ARG A 152 10.19 -6.01 17.85
N ARG A 153 10.33 -4.95 17.02
CA ARG A 153 9.65 -3.66 17.18
C ARG A 153 8.30 -3.58 16.42
N ASN A 154 7.94 -4.61 15.68
CA ASN A 154 6.68 -4.60 14.93
C ASN A 154 5.49 -4.69 15.88
N PRO A 155 4.37 -4.04 15.55
CA PRO A 155 3.17 -4.10 16.36
C PRO A 155 2.61 -5.53 16.39
N ARG A 156 2.12 -5.92 17.56
CA ARG A 156 1.39 -7.18 17.73
C ARG A 156 -0.09 -6.89 17.61
N TRP A 157 -0.75 -7.59 16.71
CA TRP A 157 -2.18 -7.50 16.49
C TRP A 157 -2.88 -8.66 17.18
N ARG A 158 -3.97 -8.33 17.89
CA ARG A 158 -4.80 -9.35 18.54
C ARG A 158 -5.72 -10.00 17.51
N THR A 159 -6.10 -11.26 17.72
CA THR A 159 -7.15 -11.94 16.98
C THR A 159 -8.54 -11.46 17.43
N GLY A 160 -9.59 -11.89 16.72
CA GLY A 160 -10.97 -11.50 16.94
C GLY A 160 -11.40 -10.32 16.07
N SER A 161 -12.52 -9.73 16.42
CA SER A 161 -13.14 -8.62 15.70
C SER A 161 -12.31 -7.35 15.88
N ARG A 162 -11.88 -6.72 14.79
CA ARG A 162 -11.05 -5.52 14.76
C ARG A 162 -11.60 -4.51 13.78
N THR A 163 -11.48 -3.23 14.09
CA THR A 163 -11.98 -2.17 13.23
C THR A 163 -10.84 -1.54 12.43
N ILE A 164 -11.00 -1.48 11.11
CA ILE A 164 -10.22 -0.63 10.22
C ILE A 164 -11.04 0.63 9.98
N ARG A 165 -10.45 1.79 10.25
CA ARG A 165 -11.06 3.08 10.02
C ARG A 165 -10.15 3.98 9.21
N MET A 166 -10.70 4.62 8.17
CA MET A 166 -10.07 5.70 7.45
C MET A 166 -10.80 7.01 7.78
N THR A 167 -10.07 8.04 8.13
CA THR A 167 -10.62 9.35 8.52
C THR A 167 -9.78 10.47 7.94
N SER A 168 -10.42 11.61 7.66
CA SER A 168 -9.75 12.83 7.21
C SER A 168 -8.93 13.52 8.32
N GLU A 169 -9.07 13.05 9.57
CA GLU A 169 -8.34 13.57 10.72
C GLU A 169 -7.11 12.73 11.03
N SER A 170 -6.02 13.40 11.42
CA SER A 170 -4.75 12.75 11.79
C SER A 170 -4.81 11.99 13.11
N LYS A 171 -5.85 12.24 13.91
CA LYS A 171 -6.17 11.52 15.14
C LYS A 171 -7.43 10.68 14.93
N ASP A 172 -7.52 9.53 15.63
CA ASP A 172 -8.73 8.69 15.60
C ASP A 172 -9.83 9.30 16.47
N THR A 173 -10.24 10.52 16.13
CA THR A 173 -11.33 11.21 16.83
C THR A 173 -12.68 10.82 16.23
N ARG A 174 -13.71 10.80 17.09
CA ARG A 174 -15.12 10.59 16.73
C ARG A 174 -16.00 11.78 17.13
N VAL A 175 -15.37 12.90 17.50
CA VAL A 175 -16.09 14.10 17.92
C VAL A 175 -16.86 14.64 16.71
N PRO A 176 -18.17 14.88 16.83
CA PRO A 176 -18.97 15.50 15.78
C PRO A 176 -18.40 16.85 15.36
N GLY A 177 -18.33 17.10 14.05
CA GLY A 177 -17.77 18.34 13.50
C GLY A 177 -16.24 18.36 13.36
N ALA A 178 -15.49 17.51 14.07
CA ALA A 178 -14.04 17.41 13.93
C ALA A 178 -13.61 16.58 12.72
N VAL A 179 -14.47 15.71 12.21
CA VAL A 179 -14.18 14.79 11.10
C VAL A 179 -15.00 15.17 9.90
N ALA A 180 -14.34 15.55 8.79
CA ALA A 180 -15.02 15.92 7.55
C ALA A 180 -15.52 14.69 6.78
N SER A 181 -14.81 13.55 6.86
CA SER A 181 -15.17 12.30 6.21
C SER A 181 -14.47 11.13 6.88
N ALA A 182 -15.20 10.03 7.08
CA ALA A 182 -14.65 8.79 7.59
C ALA A 182 -15.41 7.58 7.06
N ALA A 183 -14.72 6.43 6.98
CA ALA A 183 -15.32 5.13 6.73
C ALA A 183 -14.67 4.11 7.65
N GLU A 184 -15.44 3.12 8.08
CA GLU A 184 -14.91 2.03 8.88
C GLU A 184 -15.53 0.68 8.50
N VAL A 185 -14.77 -0.38 8.76
CA VAL A 185 -15.22 -1.75 8.54
C VAL A 185 -14.62 -2.65 9.61
N THR A 186 -15.41 -3.63 10.05
CA THR A 186 -14.93 -4.67 10.95
C THR A 186 -14.21 -5.74 10.17
N TYR A 187 -13.05 -6.14 10.67
CA TYR A 187 -12.22 -7.22 10.17
C TYR A 187 -12.10 -8.32 11.21
N GLU A 188 -12.40 -9.56 10.80
CA GLU A 188 -12.26 -10.73 11.66
C GLU A 188 -10.87 -11.34 11.51
N ALA A 189 -10.01 -11.14 12.50
CA ALA A 189 -8.69 -11.72 12.58
C ALA A 189 -8.73 -13.11 13.20
N LYS A 190 -8.48 -14.14 12.41
CA LYS A 190 -8.41 -15.53 12.87
C LYS A 190 -6.98 -15.96 13.13
N GLY A 191 -6.74 -16.61 14.27
CA GLY A 191 -5.47 -17.26 14.57
C GLY A 191 -5.59 -18.78 14.38
N THR A 192 -4.50 -19.42 14.01
CA THR A 192 -4.39 -20.89 13.99
C THR A 192 -3.58 -21.35 15.18
N LEU A 193 -4.14 -22.24 15.99
CA LEU A 193 -3.45 -22.89 17.10
C LEU A 193 -2.91 -24.24 16.62
N ASN A 194 -1.61 -24.35 16.41
CA ASN A 194 -0.96 -25.62 16.11
C ASN A 194 -0.53 -26.28 17.43
N ARG A 195 -1.20 -27.37 17.80
CA ARG A 195 -0.80 -28.19 18.96
C ARG A 195 0.22 -29.24 18.52
N VAL A 196 1.47 -29.06 18.90
CA VAL A 196 2.51 -30.09 18.70
C VAL A 196 2.47 -31.02 19.91
N ARG A 197 2.04 -32.28 19.73
CA ARG A 197 2.21 -33.33 20.74
C ARG A 197 3.64 -33.88 20.59
N ARG A 198 4.46 -33.69 21.60
CA ARG A 198 5.72 -34.41 21.72
C ARG A 198 5.45 -35.72 22.49
N ASN A 199 5.56 -36.83 21.79
CA ASN A 199 5.58 -38.13 22.46
C ASN A 199 6.99 -38.31 23.05
N VAL A 200 7.10 -38.26 24.36
CA VAL A 200 8.34 -38.64 25.04
C VAL A 200 8.29 -40.16 25.22
N LEU A 201 9.07 -40.89 24.45
CA LEU A 201 9.32 -42.29 24.67
C LEU A 201 10.30 -42.38 25.86
N ALA A 202 9.81 -42.78 27.01
CA ALA A 202 10.68 -43.18 28.11
C ALA A 202 11.25 -44.55 27.77
N VAL A 203 12.54 -44.61 27.47
CA VAL A 203 13.30 -45.87 27.40
C VAL A 203 13.67 -46.27 28.83
N ARG A 204 13.18 -47.43 29.27
CA ARG A 204 13.61 -48.08 30.52
C ARG A 204 14.88 -48.84 30.29
#